data_b5192da337ce962223fab26a3515fbec
#
_entry.id   b5192da337ce962223fab26a3515fbec
#
_cell.length_a   1.000
_cell.length_b   1.000
_cell.length_c   1.000
_cell.angle_alpha   90.00
_cell.angle_beta   90.00
_cell.angle_gamma   90.00
#
_symmetry.space_group_name_H-M   'P 1'
#
loop_
_entity.id
_entity.type
_entity.pdbx_description
1 polymer ?
#
loop_
_entity_poly.entity_id
_entity_poly.type
_entity_poly.pdbx_seq_one_letter_code
_entity_poly.pdbx_strand_id
1 'polypeptide(L)'
;MEDPDICWVQRFSNFERTFLLLSKALEFESPSVIERAGLIHFFEMAFELSWNLLEDYEEQEGITAKTPREVIKQAYQAELISRGHDWMNALQDRNLMAHTYSKKTAIAVEAKIRHEYFPLLDELYRLFKTKLEATK
;
A
#
# COMPACT_ATOMS: atom_id res chain seq x y z
N MET A 1 -21.03 11.34 -17.84
CA MET A 1 -20.99 10.27 -16.84
C MET A 1 -19.62 9.63 -16.83
N GLU A 2 -19.00 9.60 -15.68
CA GLU A 2 -17.67 9.02 -15.59
C GLU A 2 -17.72 7.50 -15.74
N ASP A 3 -16.77 6.98 -16.52
CA ASP A 3 -16.56 5.56 -16.62
C ASP A 3 -16.03 5.07 -15.26
N PRO A 4 -16.65 4.05 -14.62
CA PRO A 4 -16.13 3.51 -13.36
C PRO A 4 -14.67 3.10 -13.43
N ASP A 5 -14.18 2.67 -14.60
CA ASP A 5 -12.79 2.28 -14.79
C ASP A 5 -11.83 3.46 -14.56
N ILE A 6 -12.28 4.68 -14.79
CA ILE A 6 -11.45 5.87 -14.62
C ILE A 6 -11.12 6.10 -13.14
N CYS A 7 -12.05 5.77 -12.24
CA CYS A 7 -11.85 6.00 -10.80
C CYS A 7 -10.68 5.19 -10.25
N TRP A 8 -10.64 3.90 -10.48
CA TRP A 8 -9.53 3.10 -9.97
C TRP A 8 -8.23 3.38 -10.74
N VAL A 9 -8.32 3.74 -12.01
CA VAL A 9 -7.13 4.09 -12.80
C VAL A 9 -6.44 5.32 -12.22
N GLN A 10 -7.22 6.32 -11.83
CA GLN A 10 -6.67 7.51 -11.18
C GLN A 10 -6.06 7.18 -9.83
N ARG A 11 -6.74 6.35 -9.04
CA ARG A 11 -6.21 5.88 -7.75
C ARG A 11 -4.91 5.11 -7.94
N PHE A 12 -4.86 4.26 -8.97
CA PHE A 12 -3.64 3.52 -9.27
C PHE A 12 -2.49 4.46 -9.63
N SER A 13 -2.75 5.49 -10.42
CA SER A 13 -1.72 6.47 -10.78
C SER A 13 -1.14 7.13 -9.54
N ASN A 14 -1.98 7.51 -8.58
CA ASN A 14 -1.53 8.11 -7.32
C ASN A 14 -0.71 7.11 -6.50
N PHE A 15 -1.18 5.88 -6.41
CA PHE A 15 -0.47 4.81 -5.71
C PHE A 15 0.89 4.54 -6.36
N GLU A 16 0.92 4.41 -7.68
CA GLU A 16 2.15 4.13 -8.42
C GLU A 16 3.23 5.16 -8.13
N ARG A 17 2.86 6.44 -8.15
CA ARG A 17 3.82 7.52 -7.91
C ARG A 17 4.48 7.38 -6.55
N THR A 18 3.68 7.14 -5.52
CA THR A 18 4.19 7.01 -4.15
C THR A 18 4.94 5.69 -3.96
N PHE A 19 4.44 4.62 -4.57
CA PHE A 19 5.10 3.32 -4.53
C PHE A 19 6.51 3.39 -5.12
N LEU A 20 6.68 4.09 -6.24
CA LEU A 20 7.99 4.23 -6.86
C LEU A 20 8.94 5.06 -5.99
N LEU A 21 8.43 6.08 -5.29
CA LEU A 21 9.24 6.84 -4.34
C LEU A 21 9.69 5.96 -3.17
N LEU A 22 8.80 5.13 -2.66
CA LEU A 22 9.13 4.18 -1.60
C LEU A 22 10.20 3.19 -2.07
N SER A 23 10.02 2.65 -3.27
CA SER A 23 10.97 1.71 -3.86
C SER A 23 12.36 2.34 -3.95
N LYS A 24 12.42 3.62 -4.33
CA LYS A 24 13.68 4.35 -4.43
C LYS A 24 14.30 4.58 -3.04
N ALA A 25 13.49 4.91 -2.05
CA ALA A 25 13.96 5.09 -0.69
C ALA A 25 14.56 3.80 -0.12
N LEU A 26 14.01 2.66 -0.52
CA LEU A 26 14.49 1.35 -0.05
C LEU A 26 15.84 0.95 -0.65
N GLU A 27 16.33 1.68 -1.66
CA GLU A 27 17.66 1.46 -2.22
C GLU A 27 18.76 1.89 -1.24
N PHE A 28 18.46 2.74 -0.28
CA PHE A 28 19.41 3.13 0.77
C PHE A 28 19.53 2.01 1.78
N GLU A 29 20.66 1.31 1.79
CA GLU A 29 20.86 0.18 2.70
C GLU A 29 21.06 0.63 4.15
N SER A 30 21.70 1.79 4.34
CA SER A 30 21.95 2.33 5.67
C SER A 30 21.46 3.79 5.71
N PRO A 31 20.15 3.98 5.77
CA PRO A 31 19.60 5.33 5.69
C PRO A 31 19.96 6.17 6.91
N SER A 32 20.15 7.48 6.68
CA SER A 32 20.28 8.46 7.74
C SER A 32 18.94 8.60 8.47
N VAL A 33 18.93 9.35 9.56
CA VAL A 33 17.69 9.62 10.30
C VAL A 33 16.64 10.24 9.38
N ILE A 34 17.05 11.22 8.54
CA ILE A 34 16.13 11.90 7.63
C ILE A 34 15.65 10.95 6.54
N GLU A 35 16.55 10.18 5.97
CA GLU A 35 16.20 9.19 4.93
C GLU A 35 15.24 8.14 5.46
N ARG A 36 15.47 7.66 6.69
CA ARG A 36 14.58 6.67 7.32
C ARG A 36 13.21 7.27 7.57
N ALA A 37 13.15 8.51 8.05
CA ALA A 37 11.87 9.19 8.26
C ALA A 37 11.10 9.32 6.96
N GLY A 38 11.80 9.67 5.87
CA GLY A 38 11.18 9.75 4.55
C GLY A 38 10.66 8.39 4.06
N LEU A 39 11.44 7.35 4.28
CA LEU A 39 11.07 5.98 3.91
C LEU A 39 9.77 5.57 4.63
N ILE A 40 9.70 5.80 5.93
CA ILE A 40 8.52 5.47 6.73
C ILE A 40 7.30 6.27 6.24
N HIS A 41 7.51 7.56 5.97
CA HIS A 41 6.43 8.42 5.47
C HIS A 41 5.91 7.93 4.11
N PHE A 42 6.80 7.57 3.19
CA PHE A 42 6.38 7.06 1.88
C PHE A 42 5.62 5.75 2.03
N PHE A 43 6.01 4.90 2.98
CA PHE A 43 5.25 3.67 3.23
C PHE A 43 3.84 4.01 3.72
N GLU A 44 3.71 4.91 4.70
CA GLU A 44 2.40 5.30 5.21
C GLU A 44 1.50 5.81 4.09
N MET A 45 2.04 6.67 3.22
CA MET A 45 1.30 7.21 2.08
C MET A 45 0.93 6.11 1.08
N ALA A 46 1.89 5.27 0.74
CA ALA A 46 1.64 4.20 -0.23
C ALA A 46 0.61 3.21 0.29
N PHE A 47 0.67 2.88 1.58
CA PHE A 47 -0.29 1.98 2.17
C PHE A 47 -1.71 2.57 2.15
N GLU A 48 -1.84 3.83 2.51
CA GLU A 48 -3.12 4.54 2.47
C GLU A 48 -3.71 4.53 1.06
N LEU A 49 -2.87 4.84 0.07
CA LEU A 49 -3.31 4.85 -1.32
C LEU A 49 -3.63 3.44 -1.83
N SER A 50 -2.97 2.42 -1.29
CA SER A 50 -3.22 1.04 -1.72
C SER A 50 -4.61 0.55 -1.33
N TRP A 51 -5.04 0.81 -0.09
CA TRP A 51 -6.36 0.33 0.29
C TRP A 51 -7.48 1.21 -0.30
N ASN A 52 -7.19 2.51 -0.57
CA ASN A 52 -8.12 3.36 -1.32
C ASN A 52 -8.32 2.83 -2.75
N LEU A 53 -7.24 2.38 -3.38
CA LEU A 53 -7.32 1.76 -4.70
C LEU A 53 -8.18 0.49 -4.66
N LEU A 54 -7.95 -0.36 -3.66
CA LEU A 54 -8.75 -1.58 -3.49
C LEU A 54 -10.22 -1.25 -3.26
N GLU A 55 -10.50 -0.24 -2.46
CA GLU A 55 -11.87 0.18 -2.18
C GLU A 55 -12.59 0.59 -3.47
N ASP A 56 -11.95 1.44 -4.27
CA ASP A 56 -12.56 1.90 -5.53
C ASP A 56 -12.76 0.73 -6.50
N TYR A 57 -11.80 -0.18 -6.58
CA TYR A 57 -11.92 -1.34 -7.45
C TYR A 57 -13.05 -2.28 -6.99
N GLU A 58 -13.13 -2.51 -5.69
CA GLU A 58 -14.20 -3.36 -5.11
C GLU A 58 -15.58 -2.73 -5.35
N GLU A 59 -15.69 -1.43 -5.20
CA GLU A 59 -16.95 -0.73 -5.44
C GLU A 59 -17.40 -0.90 -6.88
N GLN A 60 -16.47 -0.83 -7.82
CA GLN A 60 -16.77 -1.08 -9.22
C GLN A 60 -17.29 -2.50 -9.45
N GLU A 61 -16.79 -3.47 -8.69
CA GLU A 61 -17.22 -4.86 -8.76
C GLU A 61 -18.49 -5.13 -7.95
N GLY A 62 -19.13 -4.09 -7.41
CA GLY A 62 -20.36 -4.24 -6.66
C GLY A 62 -20.17 -4.60 -5.19
N ILE A 63 -18.95 -4.51 -4.69
CA ILE A 63 -18.63 -4.82 -3.30
C ILE A 63 -18.56 -3.54 -2.50
N THR A 64 -19.36 -3.44 -1.42
CA THR A 64 -19.33 -2.27 -0.54
C THR A 64 -18.53 -2.63 0.72
N ALA A 65 -17.42 -1.93 0.94
CA ALA A 65 -16.62 -2.06 2.14
C ALA A 65 -16.34 -0.64 2.63
N LYS A 66 -16.56 -0.38 3.92
CA LYS A 66 -16.53 0.97 4.47
C LYS A 66 -15.31 1.29 5.33
N THR A 67 -14.57 0.28 5.74
CA THR A 67 -13.38 0.46 6.58
C THR A 67 -12.19 -0.18 5.91
N PRO A 68 -10.96 0.28 6.22
CA PRO A 68 -9.77 -0.35 5.66
C PRO A 68 -9.72 -1.85 5.94
N ARG A 69 -10.14 -2.27 7.13
CA ARG A 69 -10.15 -3.69 7.49
C ARG A 69 -11.10 -4.48 6.59
N GLU A 70 -12.29 -3.96 6.33
CA GLU A 70 -13.25 -4.62 5.44
C GLU A 70 -12.75 -4.67 4.00
N VAL A 71 -12.13 -3.58 3.53
CA VAL A 71 -11.57 -3.51 2.19
C VAL A 71 -10.51 -4.60 2.00
N ILE A 72 -9.60 -4.75 2.97
CA ILE A 72 -8.55 -5.76 2.91
C ILE A 72 -9.15 -7.18 2.95
N LYS A 73 -10.15 -7.37 3.80
CA LYS A 73 -10.81 -8.68 3.90
C LYS A 73 -11.48 -9.07 2.59
N GLN A 74 -12.21 -8.13 1.96
CA GLN A 74 -12.86 -8.37 0.69
C GLN A 74 -11.85 -8.60 -0.44
N ALA A 75 -10.74 -7.86 -0.40
CA ALA A 75 -9.67 -8.03 -1.39
C ALA A 75 -9.08 -9.44 -1.31
N TYR A 76 -8.90 -9.96 -0.11
CA TYR A 76 -8.40 -11.33 0.08
C TYR A 76 -9.41 -12.35 -0.46
N GLN A 77 -10.69 -12.17 -0.15
CA GLN A 77 -11.75 -13.07 -0.62
C GLN A 77 -11.87 -13.04 -2.14
N ALA A 78 -11.65 -11.90 -2.76
CA ALA A 78 -11.70 -11.74 -4.21
C ALA A 78 -10.38 -12.10 -4.90
N GLU A 79 -9.41 -12.60 -4.15
CA GLU A 79 -8.10 -13.02 -4.65
C GLU A 79 -7.28 -11.89 -5.29
N LEU A 80 -7.56 -10.66 -4.88
CA LEU A 80 -6.76 -9.50 -5.30
C LEU A 80 -5.45 -9.43 -4.53
N ILE A 81 -5.44 -9.95 -3.31
CA ILE A 81 -4.24 -10.06 -2.48
C ILE A 81 -4.15 -11.50 -1.95
N SER A 82 -2.93 -11.98 -1.74
CA SER A 82 -2.73 -13.37 -1.32
C SER A 82 -2.39 -13.52 0.17
N ARG A 83 -1.86 -12.48 0.80
CA ARG A 83 -1.40 -12.52 2.18
C ARG A 83 -2.22 -11.61 3.07
N GLY A 84 -3.52 -11.96 3.22
CA GLY A 84 -4.47 -11.14 3.98
C GLY A 84 -4.05 -10.87 5.41
N HIS A 85 -3.48 -11.88 6.08
CA HIS A 85 -3.01 -11.72 7.47
C HIS A 85 -1.89 -10.68 7.55
N ASP A 86 -0.94 -10.72 6.61
CA ASP A 86 0.15 -9.74 6.58
C ASP A 86 -0.37 -8.34 6.30
N TRP A 87 -1.38 -8.22 5.43
CA TRP A 87 -2.03 -6.93 5.17
C TRP A 87 -2.69 -6.38 6.44
N MET A 88 -3.32 -7.25 7.24
CA MET A 88 -3.92 -6.82 8.51
C MET A 88 -2.86 -6.37 9.50
N ASN A 89 -1.72 -7.06 9.54
CA ASN A 89 -0.60 -6.66 10.37
C ASN A 89 -0.05 -5.30 9.95
N ALA A 90 0.07 -5.08 8.63
CA ALA A 90 0.52 -3.79 8.11
C ALA A 90 -0.44 -2.67 8.50
N LEU A 91 -1.73 -2.92 8.42
CA LEU A 91 -2.74 -1.93 8.82
C LEU A 91 -2.60 -1.57 10.30
N GLN A 92 -2.41 -2.57 11.15
CA GLN A 92 -2.24 -2.36 12.58
C GLN A 92 -0.96 -1.58 12.88
N ASP A 93 0.15 -1.96 12.24
CA ASP A 93 1.44 -1.31 12.44
C ASP A 93 1.45 0.12 11.89
N ARG A 94 0.72 0.38 10.80
CA ARG A 94 0.60 1.73 10.28
C ARG A 94 0.04 2.69 11.33
N ASN A 95 -0.94 2.23 12.09
CA ASN A 95 -1.51 3.04 13.16
C ASN A 95 -0.50 3.37 14.25
N LEU A 96 0.51 2.52 14.45
CA LEU A 96 1.56 2.73 15.45
C LEU A 96 2.72 3.57 14.91
N MET A 97 2.86 3.69 13.60
CA MET A 97 3.99 4.41 12.98
C MET A 97 3.98 5.91 13.25
N ALA A 98 2.82 6.48 13.57
CA ALA A 98 2.71 7.89 13.95
C ALA A 98 3.47 8.19 15.25
N HIS A 99 3.87 7.17 15.99
CA HIS A 99 4.55 7.30 17.28
C HIS A 99 6.01 6.82 17.24
N THR A 100 6.65 6.86 16.07
CA THR A 100 8.04 6.39 15.90
C THR A 100 9.04 7.49 16.25
N TYR A 101 9.02 7.92 17.53
CA TYR A 101 9.89 8.99 17.98
C TYR A 101 11.30 8.54 18.32
N SER A 102 11.50 7.26 18.64
CA SER A 102 12.80 6.75 19.00
C SER A 102 13.49 6.12 17.78
N LYS A 103 14.81 6.25 17.73
CA LYS A 103 15.63 5.63 16.68
C LYS A 103 15.42 4.12 16.64
N LYS A 104 15.34 3.50 17.83
CA LYS A 104 15.14 2.05 17.94
C LYS A 104 13.83 1.62 17.29
N THR A 105 12.74 2.32 17.57
CA THR A 105 11.44 2.01 16.98
C THR A 105 11.44 2.23 15.47
N ALA A 106 12.06 3.32 15.02
CA ALA A 106 12.14 3.64 13.60
C ALA A 106 12.92 2.55 12.82
N ILE A 107 14.01 2.05 13.40
CA ILE A 107 14.79 0.98 12.77
C ILE A 107 13.97 -0.31 12.68
N ALA A 108 13.21 -0.63 13.72
CA ALA A 108 12.35 -1.82 13.73
C ALA A 108 11.25 -1.71 12.68
N VAL A 109 10.64 -0.54 12.54
CA VAL A 109 9.61 -0.28 11.54
C VAL A 109 10.21 -0.39 10.13
N GLU A 110 11.39 0.19 9.92
CA GLU A 110 12.08 0.09 8.64
C GLU A 110 12.30 -1.36 8.23
N ALA A 111 12.75 -2.20 9.16
CA ALA A 111 12.98 -3.61 8.88
C ALA A 111 11.71 -4.32 8.45
N LYS A 112 10.59 -4.04 9.10
CA LYS A 112 9.30 -4.63 8.73
C LYS A 112 8.86 -4.14 7.36
N ILE A 113 9.04 -2.86 7.04
CA ILE A 113 8.69 -2.33 5.73
C ILE A 113 9.50 -3.05 4.66
N ARG A 114 10.82 -3.19 4.85
CA ARG A 114 11.70 -3.82 3.88
C ARG A 114 11.35 -5.28 3.62
N HIS A 115 11.12 -6.03 4.68
CA HIS A 115 11.06 -7.49 4.59
C HIS A 115 9.65 -8.05 4.54
N GLU A 116 8.67 -7.33 5.09
CA GLU A 116 7.30 -7.85 5.20
C GLU A 116 6.28 -7.04 4.41
N TYR A 117 6.33 -5.72 4.46
CA TYR A 117 5.24 -4.90 3.93
C TYR A 117 5.44 -4.40 2.51
N PHE A 118 6.67 -4.04 2.14
CA PHE A 118 6.92 -3.64 0.76
C PHE A 118 6.57 -4.77 -0.23
N PRO A 119 6.89 -6.04 0.06
CA PRO A 119 6.47 -7.12 -0.85
C PRO A 119 4.96 -7.19 -1.06
N LEU A 120 4.15 -6.82 -0.07
CA LEU A 120 2.69 -6.78 -0.23
C LEU A 120 2.29 -5.71 -1.25
N LEU A 121 2.87 -4.53 -1.12
CA LEU A 121 2.59 -3.42 -2.04
C LEU A 121 3.10 -3.74 -3.45
N ASP A 122 4.24 -4.40 -3.56
CA ASP A 122 4.80 -4.79 -4.84
C ASP A 122 3.88 -5.78 -5.57
N GLU A 123 3.34 -6.75 -4.85
CA GLU A 123 2.39 -7.70 -5.42
C GLU A 123 1.15 -6.98 -5.95
N LEU A 124 0.62 -6.05 -5.16
CA LEU A 124 -0.54 -5.26 -5.56
C LEU A 124 -0.22 -4.40 -6.77
N TYR A 125 0.94 -3.75 -6.77
CA TYR A 125 1.38 -2.91 -7.87
C TYR A 125 1.41 -3.69 -9.18
N ARG A 126 2.01 -4.88 -9.16
CA ARG A 126 2.12 -5.73 -10.35
C ARG A 126 0.76 -6.16 -10.86
N LEU A 127 -0.15 -6.51 -9.95
CA LEU A 127 -1.50 -6.92 -10.32
C LEU A 127 -2.23 -5.79 -11.05
N PHE A 128 -2.24 -4.59 -10.47
CA PHE A 128 -2.96 -3.47 -11.05
C PHE A 128 -2.28 -2.92 -12.29
N LYS A 129 -0.95 -3.02 -12.39
CA LYS A 129 -0.24 -2.66 -13.60
C LYS A 129 -0.69 -3.55 -14.76
N THR A 130 -0.82 -4.85 -14.51
CA THR A 130 -1.32 -5.80 -15.49
C THR A 130 -2.76 -5.48 -15.88
N LYS A 131 -3.62 -5.15 -14.91
CA LYS A 131 -5.00 -4.78 -15.19
C LYS A 131 -5.08 -3.51 -16.03
N LEU A 132 -4.25 -2.53 -15.73
CA LEU A 132 -4.21 -1.29 -16.48
C LEU A 132 -3.82 -1.53 -17.94
N GLU A 133 -2.82 -2.36 -18.18
CA GLU A 133 -2.37 -2.68 -19.53
C GLU A 133 -3.45 -3.43 -20.31
N ALA A 134 -4.24 -4.25 -19.62
CA ALA A 134 -5.33 -4.99 -20.26
C ALA A 134 -6.49 -4.09 -20.69
N THR A 135 -6.60 -2.87 -20.12
CA THR A 135 -7.67 -1.93 -20.49
C THR A 135 -7.32 -1.07 -21.70
N LYS A 136 -6.10 -1.14 -22.18
CA LYS A 136 -5.64 -0.34 -23.33
C LYS A 136 -5.97 -0.97 -24.67
#